data_e2adbdea9e1f4c223edc9b3bce3ff886
#
_entry.id   e2adbdea9e1f4c223edc9b3bce3ff886
#
_cell.length_a   1.000
_cell.length_b   1.000
_cell.length_c   1.000
_cell.angle_alpha   90.00
_cell.angle_beta   90.00
_cell.angle_gamma   90.00
#
_symmetry.space_group_name_H-M   'P 1'
#
loop_
_entity.id
_entity.type
_entity.pdbx_description
1 polymer ?
#
loop_
_entity_poly.entity_id
_entity_poly.type
_entity_poly.pdbx_seq_one_letter_code
_entity_poly.pdbx_strand_id
1 'polypeptide(L)'
;MLGMHGNYAPNIKNKECDLLLAIGMRFDDRVTGDPEKFGINAKIIHMEIDPAEINKIIYADIPVIGNVKETLPMLTNRIIKKNHPKWLAEFQACYHIEYQEIIEKELFPEAPFLRMGEVVHLVSKAYQDNAILVTDVGQQQMIASRYFHFTQSRSLVTSGGLGTMGFGLPAAIGAKIGMPEREVCLFVGDGGFQMNLQELGTIFQSRIPIKIILLNNNYLGTVSYTHLTL
;
A
#
# COMPACT_ATOMS: atom_id res chain seq x y z
N MET A 1 -4.63 5.36 -1.04
CA MET A 1 -3.65 4.74 -1.98
C MET A 1 -4.20 4.82 -3.39
N LEU A 2 -3.33 4.86 -4.40
CA LEU A 2 -3.66 4.88 -5.83
C LEU A 2 -3.34 3.50 -6.45
N GLY A 3 -3.99 3.15 -7.55
CA GLY A 3 -3.75 1.94 -8.30
C GLY A 3 -4.63 0.75 -7.91
N MET A 4 -4.24 -0.45 -8.32
CA MET A 4 -5.01 -1.69 -8.16
C MET A 4 -5.31 -2.03 -6.68
N HIS A 5 -4.43 -1.63 -5.76
CA HIS A 5 -4.63 -1.78 -4.31
C HIS A 5 -5.14 -0.50 -3.63
N GLY A 6 -5.51 0.48 -4.45
CA GLY A 6 -5.89 1.81 -4.00
C GLY A 6 -7.34 1.94 -3.60
N ASN A 7 -7.67 3.14 -3.13
CA ASN A 7 -9.00 3.55 -2.76
C ASN A 7 -9.78 4.07 -3.98
N TYR A 8 -11.10 4.07 -3.88
CA TYR A 8 -11.98 4.53 -4.96
C TYR A 8 -11.71 5.98 -5.36
N ALA A 9 -11.68 6.89 -4.39
CA ALA A 9 -11.48 8.32 -4.64
C ALA A 9 -10.21 8.65 -5.44
N PRO A 10 -9.00 8.22 -5.04
CA PRO A 10 -7.79 8.52 -5.81
C PRO A 10 -7.82 7.96 -7.23
N ASN A 11 -8.38 6.77 -7.44
CA ASN A 11 -8.44 6.14 -8.76
C ASN A 11 -9.39 6.87 -9.71
N ILE A 12 -10.53 7.38 -9.22
CA ILE A 12 -11.46 8.17 -10.03
C ILE A 12 -10.88 9.56 -10.28
N LYS A 13 -10.43 10.23 -9.21
CA LYS A 13 -9.96 11.62 -9.29
C LYS A 13 -8.66 11.80 -10.07
N ASN A 14 -7.84 10.76 -10.20
CA ASN A 14 -6.69 10.76 -11.09
C ASN A 14 -7.06 11.03 -12.57
N LYS A 15 -8.26 10.60 -13.01
CA LYS A 15 -8.74 10.83 -14.38
C LYS A 15 -9.35 12.22 -14.58
N GLU A 16 -9.73 12.88 -13.50
CA GLU A 16 -10.45 14.15 -13.50
C GLU A 16 -9.55 15.36 -13.17
N CYS A 17 -8.36 15.12 -12.61
CA CYS A 17 -7.45 16.21 -12.25
C CYS A 17 -6.87 16.90 -13.51
N ASP A 18 -6.62 18.19 -13.38
CA ASP A 18 -5.97 19.04 -14.40
C ASP A 18 -4.44 19.11 -14.22
N LEU A 19 -3.96 18.79 -13.01
CA LEU A 19 -2.55 18.76 -12.66
C LEU A 19 -2.24 17.56 -11.77
N LEU A 20 -1.24 16.76 -12.16
CA LEU A 20 -0.71 15.66 -11.39
C LEU A 20 0.74 15.93 -11.01
N LEU A 21 1.01 16.06 -9.72
CA LEU A 21 2.37 16.14 -9.19
C LEU A 21 2.80 14.75 -8.69
N ALA A 22 3.64 14.08 -9.46
CA ALA A 22 4.21 12.78 -9.12
C ALA A 22 5.59 12.96 -8.48
N ILE A 23 5.77 12.47 -7.25
CA ILE A 23 7.01 12.61 -6.48
C ILE A 23 7.55 11.23 -6.14
N GLY A 24 8.74 10.87 -6.67
CA GLY A 24 9.38 9.58 -6.46
C GLY A 24 8.52 8.41 -6.95
N MET A 25 7.82 8.59 -8.05
CA MET A 25 6.85 7.63 -8.57
C MET A 25 7.35 7.01 -9.87
N ARG A 26 7.58 5.71 -9.88
CA ARG A 26 8.04 4.99 -11.08
C ARG A 26 6.94 4.64 -12.09
N PHE A 27 5.68 4.97 -11.80
CA PHE A 27 4.52 4.67 -12.66
C PHE A 27 4.40 3.20 -13.08
N ASP A 28 4.58 2.28 -12.12
CA ASP A 28 4.43 0.87 -12.42
C ASP A 28 2.98 0.49 -12.76
N ASP A 29 2.83 -0.65 -13.44
CA ASP A 29 1.55 -1.15 -13.96
C ASP A 29 0.48 -1.38 -12.88
N ARG A 30 0.89 -1.70 -11.63
CA ARG A 30 -0.02 -1.89 -10.49
C ARG A 30 -0.66 -0.58 -10.05
N VAL A 31 -0.02 0.54 -10.36
CA VAL A 31 -0.51 1.89 -10.03
C VAL A 31 -1.20 2.53 -11.23
N THR A 32 -0.60 2.47 -12.40
CA THR A 32 -1.12 3.13 -13.60
C THR A 32 -2.24 2.33 -14.27
N GLY A 33 -2.19 1.00 -14.21
CA GLY A 33 -3.02 0.15 -15.06
C GLY A 33 -2.70 0.45 -16.53
N ASP A 34 -3.71 0.88 -17.29
CA ASP A 34 -3.55 1.33 -18.68
C ASP A 34 -2.91 2.74 -18.71
N PRO A 35 -1.66 2.89 -19.17
CA PRO A 35 -0.97 4.17 -19.18
C PRO A 35 -1.68 5.24 -20.01
N GLU A 36 -2.42 4.86 -21.05
CA GLU A 36 -3.14 5.81 -21.91
C GLU A 36 -4.34 6.45 -21.20
N LYS A 37 -4.81 5.82 -20.12
CA LYS A 37 -5.94 6.30 -19.31
C LYS A 37 -5.52 6.92 -17.98
N PHE A 38 -4.24 6.90 -17.66
CA PHE A 38 -3.73 7.43 -16.40
C PHE A 38 -3.49 8.94 -16.51
N GLY A 39 -4.15 9.72 -15.65
CA GLY A 39 -4.01 11.18 -15.66
C GLY A 39 -4.34 11.85 -17.00
N ILE A 40 -5.26 11.26 -17.76
CA ILE A 40 -5.54 11.62 -19.18
C ILE A 40 -5.84 13.11 -19.39
N ASN A 41 -6.37 13.80 -18.40
CA ASN A 41 -6.70 15.24 -18.47
C ASN A 41 -5.66 16.11 -17.77
N ALA A 42 -4.64 15.51 -17.14
CA ALA A 42 -3.69 16.22 -16.31
C ALA A 42 -2.43 16.64 -17.07
N LYS A 43 -1.92 17.82 -16.74
CA LYS A 43 -0.49 18.11 -16.93
C LYS A 43 0.31 17.42 -15.85
N ILE A 44 1.39 16.74 -16.22
CA ILE A 44 2.16 15.89 -15.30
C ILE A 44 3.49 16.54 -14.98
N ILE A 45 3.71 16.85 -13.70
CA ILE A 45 5.01 17.23 -13.15
C ILE A 45 5.59 15.98 -12.49
N HIS A 46 6.72 15.49 -12.98
CA HIS A 46 7.38 14.32 -12.43
C HIS A 46 8.70 14.70 -11.76
N MET A 47 8.71 14.64 -10.42
CA MET A 47 9.88 14.90 -9.59
C MET A 47 10.54 13.56 -9.22
N GLU A 48 11.71 13.29 -9.77
CA GLU A 48 12.39 12.00 -9.62
C GLU A 48 13.90 12.21 -9.47
N ILE A 49 14.53 11.35 -8.66
CA ILE A 49 15.98 11.37 -8.47
C ILE A 49 16.71 10.57 -9.57
N ASP A 50 16.06 9.51 -10.07
CA ASP A 50 16.61 8.69 -11.14
C ASP A 50 16.14 9.20 -12.52
N PRO A 51 17.05 9.74 -13.35
CA PRO A 51 16.68 10.22 -14.68
C PRO A 51 16.15 9.11 -15.60
N ALA A 52 16.46 7.83 -15.33
CA ALA A 52 15.99 6.70 -16.12
C ALA A 52 14.48 6.42 -15.94
N GLU A 53 13.86 6.89 -14.89
CA GLU A 53 12.41 6.76 -14.65
C GLU A 53 11.60 7.87 -15.36
N ILE A 54 12.23 8.96 -15.79
CA ILE A 54 11.56 10.07 -16.50
C ILE A 54 11.13 9.59 -17.90
N ASN A 55 9.84 9.81 -18.21
CA ASN A 55 9.22 9.45 -19.50
C ASN A 55 9.28 7.95 -19.86
N LYS A 56 9.54 7.10 -18.91
CA LYS A 56 9.67 5.64 -19.13
C LYS A 56 8.31 4.99 -19.40
N ILE A 57 7.30 5.31 -18.63
CA ILE A 57 5.93 4.77 -18.72
C ILE A 57 4.93 5.88 -19.07
N ILE A 58 4.95 6.96 -18.27
CA ILE A 58 4.07 8.12 -18.46
C ILE A 58 4.93 9.30 -18.88
N TYR A 59 4.49 10.00 -19.92
CA TYR A 59 5.16 11.22 -20.38
C TYR A 59 4.90 12.36 -19.38
N ALA A 60 5.97 13.00 -18.92
CA ALA A 60 5.90 14.17 -18.03
C ALA A 60 5.99 15.46 -18.85
N ASP A 61 5.00 16.36 -18.70
CA ASP A 61 5.07 17.70 -19.28
C ASP A 61 6.23 18.49 -18.69
N ILE A 62 6.48 18.32 -17.39
CA ILE A 62 7.56 19.00 -16.66
C ILE A 62 8.34 17.97 -15.83
N PRO A 63 9.48 17.47 -16.35
CA PRO A 63 10.39 16.64 -15.58
C PRO A 63 11.23 17.50 -14.62
N VAL A 64 11.37 17.07 -13.37
CA VAL A 64 12.23 17.69 -12.36
C VAL A 64 13.15 16.61 -11.79
N ILE A 65 14.40 16.59 -12.26
CA ILE A 65 15.39 15.62 -11.82
C ILE A 65 16.13 16.18 -10.60
N GLY A 66 16.12 15.44 -9.50
CA GLY A 66 16.83 15.84 -8.28
C GLY A 66 16.28 15.24 -7.01
N ASN A 67 17.01 15.45 -5.91
CA ASN A 67 16.59 14.99 -4.61
C ASN A 67 15.37 15.81 -4.13
N VAL A 68 14.31 15.12 -3.73
CA VAL A 68 13.06 15.76 -3.26
C VAL A 68 13.28 16.66 -2.04
N LYS A 69 14.28 16.38 -1.21
CA LYS A 69 14.66 17.24 -0.07
C LYS A 69 15.10 18.64 -0.50
N GLU A 70 15.58 18.79 -1.74
CA GLU A 70 16.03 20.05 -2.31
C GLU A 70 14.95 20.65 -3.22
N THR A 71 14.39 19.83 -4.12
CA THR A 71 13.46 20.31 -5.15
C THR A 71 12.10 20.69 -4.59
N LEU A 72 11.56 19.96 -3.61
CA LEU A 72 10.24 20.25 -3.04
C LEU A 72 10.20 21.58 -2.27
N PRO A 73 11.18 21.96 -1.43
CA PRO A 73 11.23 23.29 -0.82
C PRO A 73 11.31 24.42 -1.86
N MET A 74 12.05 24.21 -2.95
CA MET A 74 12.12 25.22 -4.04
C MET A 74 10.77 25.46 -4.70
N LEU A 75 9.96 24.39 -4.86
CA LEU A 75 8.60 24.49 -5.39
C LEU A 75 7.69 25.18 -4.37
N THR A 76 7.67 24.72 -3.12
CA THR A 76 6.76 25.23 -2.08
C THR A 76 6.97 26.70 -1.78
N ASN A 77 8.19 27.23 -1.91
CA ASN A 77 8.50 28.64 -1.73
C ASN A 77 7.98 29.53 -2.88
N ARG A 78 7.54 28.94 -4.00
CA ARG A 78 7.06 29.67 -5.18
C ARG A 78 5.56 29.58 -5.41
N ILE A 79 4.88 28.63 -4.75
CA ILE A 79 3.44 28.46 -4.90
C ILE A 79 2.67 29.25 -3.86
N ILE A 80 1.52 29.77 -4.26
CA ILE A 80 0.60 30.46 -3.36
C ILE A 80 -0.43 29.44 -2.86
N LYS A 81 -0.64 29.42 -1.54
CA LYS A 81 -1.66 28.56 -0.94
C LYS A 81 -3.05 28.91 -1.49
N LYS A 82 -3.71 27.90 -2.05
CA LYS A 82 -5.09 28.00 -2.54
C LYS A 82 -5.97 26.96 -1.84
N ASN A 83 -7.26 27.26 -1.74
CA ASN A 83 -8.25 26.32 -1.22
C ASN A 83 -9.09 25.80 -2.38
N HIS A 84 -9.33 24.50 -2.36
CA HIS A 84 -10.13 23.79 -3.38
C HIS A 84 -11.30 23.04 -2.73
N PRO A 85 -12.29 23.76 -2.12
CA PRO A 85 -13.34 23.12 -1.32
C PRO A 85 -14.23 22.16 -2.13
N LYS A 86 -14.53 22.49 -3.39
CA LYS A 86 -15.30 21.61 -4.27
C LYS A 86 -14.55 20.31 -4.53
N TRP A 87 -13.26 20.38 -4.88
CA TRP A 87 -12.43 19.21 -5.13
C TRP A 87 -12.34 18.30 -3.90
N LEU A 88 -12.14 18.89 -2.72
CA LEU A 88 -12.12 18.14 -1.47
C LEU A 88 -13.47 17.48 -1.13
N ALA A 89 -14.59 18.19 -1.40
CA ALA A 89 -15.92 17.64 -1.19
C ALA A 89 -16.21 16.44 -2.12
N GLU A 90 -15.74 16.47 -3.34
CA GLU A 90 -15.84 15.35 -4.28
C GLU A 90 -15.04 14.12 -3.81
N PHE A 91 -13.83 14.30 -3.26
CA PHE A 91 -13.08 13.23 -2.62
C PHE A 91 -13.85 12.63 -1.45
N GLN A 92 -14.43 13.47 -0.59
CA GLN A 92 -15.23 13.03 0.55
C GLN A 92 -16.45 12.22 0.11
N ALA A 93 -17.14 12.66 -0.95
CA ALA A 93 -18.27 11.91 -1.51
C ALA A 93 -17.84 10.50 -2.00
N CYS A 94 -16.71 10.41 -2.71
CA CYS A 94 -16.16 9.12 -3.13
C CYS A 94 -15.78 8.23 -1.94
N TYR A 95 -15.18 8.78 -0.89
CA TYR A 95 -14.86 8.03 0.32
C TYR A 95 -16.10 7.53 1.04
N HIS A 96 -17.16 8.32 1.06
CA HIS A 96 -18.44 7.92 1.68
C HIS A 96 -19.06 6.73 0.93
N ILE A 97 -19.10 6.79 -0.40
CA ILE A 97 -19.56 5.68 -1.24
C ILE A 97 -18.71 4.41 -0.97
N GLU A 98 -17.39 4.54 -0.99
CA GLU A 98 -16.48 3.43 -0.75
C GLU A 98 -16.68 2.82 0.64
N TYR A 99 -16.89 3.67 1.65
CA TYR A 99 -17.12 3.22 3.02
C TYR A 99 -18.40 2.37 3.11
N GLN A 100 -19.51 2.89 2.62
CA GLN A 100 -20.81 2.20 2.69
C GLN A 100 -20.86 0.92 1.87
N GLU A 101 -20.29 0.95 0.65
CA GLU A 101 -20.41 -0.18 -0.27
C GLU A 101 -19.39 -1.29 -0.01
N ILE A 102 -18.23 -0.97 0.55
CA ILE A 102 -17.11 -1.91 0.64
C ILE A 102 -16.55 -2.00 2.06
N ILE A 103 -16.12 -0.86 2.65
CA ILE A 103 -15.32 -0.89 3.87
C ILE A 103 -16.14 -1.37 5.06
N GLU A 104 -17.34 -0.83 5.25
CA GLU A 104 -18.24 -1.20 6.34
C GLU A 104 -18.58 -2.69 6.30
N LYS A 105 -18.92 -3.20 5.11
CA LYS A 105 -19.28 -4.61 4.90
C LYS A 105 -18.09 -5.56 5.11
N GLU A 106 -16.88 -5.09 4.91
CA GLU A 106 -15.64 -5.88 5.11
C GLU A 106 -15.19 -5.88 6.57
N LEU A 107 -15.35 -4.74 7.26
CA LEU A 107 -14.92 -4.59 8.65
C LEU A 107 -15.95 -5.09 9.67
N PHE A 108 -17.24 -5.03 9.33
CA PHE A 108 -18.37 -5.39 10.21
C PHE A 108 -19.34 -6.32 9.48
N PRO A 109 -18.89 -7.52 9.07
CA PRO A 109 -19.71 -8.43 8.29
C PRO A 109 -20.88 -8.99 9.13
N GLU A 110 -22.06 -9.10 8.54
CA GLU A 110 -23.19 -9.84 9.10
C GLU A 110 -23.09 -11.38 8.83
N ALA A 111 -21.92 -11.87 8.45
CA ALA A 111 -21.68 -13.23 8.03
C ALA A 111 -21.16 -14.11 9.20
N PRO A 112 -21.43 -15.42 9.23
CA PRO A 112 -20.98 -16.32 10.28
C PRO A 112 -19.48 -16.70 10.17
N PHE A 113 -18.72 -16.07 9.29
CA PHE A 113 -17.30 -16.32 9.07
C PHE A 113 -16.52 -15.01 9.07
N LEU A 114 -15.26 -15.08 9.54
CA LEU A 114 -14.36 -13.94 9.58
C LEU A 114 -13.94 -13.49 8.17
N ARG A 115 -13.92 -12.19 7.94
CA ARG A 115 -13.32 -11.59 6.76
C ARG A 115 -11.88 -11.14 7.03
N MET A 116 -11.04 -11.13 6.00
CA MET A 116 -9.65 -10.72 6.15
C MET A 116 -9.52 -9.28 6.65
N GLY A 117 -10.34 -8.36 6.14
CA GLY A 117 -10.34 -6.95 6.58
C GLY A 117 -10.72 -6.79 8.04
N GLU A 118 -11.73 -7.53 8.50
CA GLU A 118 -12.13 -7.57 9.91
C GLU A 118 -10.98 -8.05 10.81
N VAL A 119 -10.29 -9.14 10.45
CA VAL A 119 -9.14 -9.64 11.21
C VAL A 119 -8.03 -8.60 11.29
N VAL A 120 -7.70 -7.95 10.16
CA VAL A 120 -6.69 -6.90 10.11
C VAL A 120 -7.06 -5.72 11.02
N HIS A 121 -8.31 -5.28 10.95
CA HIS A 121 -8.82 -4.18 11.78
C HIS A 121 -8.75 -4.53 13.27
N LEU A 122 -9.21 -5.71 13.67
CA LEU A 122 -9.19 -6.16 15.06
C LEU A 122 -7.76 -6.24 15.60
N VAL A 123 -6.82 -6.78 14.82
CA VAL A 123 -5.39 -6.83 15.20
C VAL A 123 -4.81 -5.42 15.34
N SER A 124 -5.10 -4.53 14.39
CA SER A 124 -4.65 -3.12 14.46
C SER A 124 -5.14 -2.46 15.76
N LYS A 125 -6.42 -2.60 16.08
CA LYS A 125 -7.03 -2.06 17.31
C LYS A 125 -6.46 -2.68 18.59
N ALA A 126 -6.21 -3.99 18.60
CA ALA A 126 -5.61 -4.68 19.75
C ALA A 126 -4.23 -4.11 20.12
N TYR A 127 -3.48 -3.59 19.13
CA TYR A 127 -2.19 -2.93 19.33
C TYR A 127 -2.30 -1.39 19.30
N GLN A 128 -3.49 -0.84 19.46
CA GLN A 128 -3.73 0.61 19.49
C GLN A 128 -3.17 1.34 18.25
N ASP A 129 -3.23 0.69 17.10
CA ASP A 129 -2.72 1.19 15.83
C ASP A 129 -1.21 1.53 15.83
N ASN A 130 -0.42 0.91 16.72
CA ASN A 130 0.99 1.24 16.97
C ASN A 130 1.99 0.13 16.62
N ALA A 131 1.54 -1.03 16.16
CA ALA A 131 2.43 -2.10 15.74
C ALA A 131 3.11 -1.81 14.39
N ILE A 132 4.22 -2.49 14.15
CA ILE A 132 4.81 -2.58 12.80
C ILE A 132 4.06 -3.68 12.07
N LEU A 133 3.40 -3.32 10.97
CA LEU A 133 2.82 -4.26 10.03
C LEU A 133 3.90 -4.79 9.11
N VAL A 134 4.05 -6.10 9.06
CA VAL A 134 4.82 -6.79 8.01
C VAL A 134 3.87 -7.62 7.18
N THR A 135 3.98 -7.56 5.86
CA THR A 135 3.17 -8.38 4.97
C THR A 135 4.03 -9.26 4.10
N ASP A 136 3.61 -10.49 3.90
CA ASP A 136 4.03 -11.28 2.74
C ASP A 136 3.25 -10.83 1.50
N VAL A 137 3.52 -11.41 0.35
CA VAL A 137 2.88 -11.07 -0.92
C VAL A 137 1.67 -11.96 -1.18
N GLY A 138 0.54 -11.32 -1.53
CA GLY A 138 -0.72 -12.00 -1.79
C GLY A 138 -1.93 -11.10 -1.48
N GLN A 139 -3.13 -11.67 -1.45
CA GLN A 139 -4.35 -10.93 -1.08
C GLN A 139 -4.24 -10.31 0.31
N GLN A 140 -3.65 -11.00 1.26
CA GLN A 140 -3.39 -10.49 2.61
C GLN A 140 -2.55 -9.22 2.61
N GLN A 141 -1.61 -9.04 1.66
CA GLN A 141 -0.83 -7.81 1.51
C GLN A 141 -1.73 -6.60 1.19
N MET A 142 -2.64 -6.78 0.23
CA MET A 142 -3.56 -5.73 -0.21
C MET A 142 -4.52 -5.35 0.92
N ILE A 143 -5.12 -6.36 1.54
CA ILE A 143 -6.10 -6.19 2.62
C ILE A 143 -5.42 -5.59 3.86
N ALA A 144 -4.26 -6.10 4.28
CA ALA A 144 -3.54 -5.58 5.42
C ALA A 144 -3.10 -4.13 5.21
N SER A 145 -2.55 -3.80 4.04
CA SER A 145 -2.15 -2.43 3.72
C SER A 145 -3.32 -1.44 3.68
N ARG A 146 -4.54 -1.91 3.38
CA ARG A 146 -5.74 -1.08 3.29
C ARG A 146 -6.40 -0.84 4.64
N TYR A 147 -6.48 -1.86 5.50
CA TYR A 147 -7.30 -1.84 6.71
C TYR A 147 -6.50 -1.73 8.02
N PHE A 148 -5.18 -1.87 7.98
CA PHE A 148 -4.32 -1.62 9.13
C PHE A 148 -4.10 -0.11 9.31
N HIS A 149 -4.25 0.39 10.52
CA HIS A 149 -4.04 1.80 10.83
C HIS A 149 -2.61 2.07 11.30
N PHE A 150 -2.06 3.21 10.92
CA PHE A 150 -0.70 3.61 11.24
C PHE A 150 -0.72 4.95 11.98
N THR A 151 -0.13 4.98 13.17
CA THR A 151 0.06 6.19 13.98
C THR A 151 1.47 6.75 13.89
N GLN A 152 2.41 5.95 13.37
CA GLN A 152 3.81 6.32 13.22
C GLN A 152 4.32 6.04 11.81
N SER A 153 5.31 6.83 11.38
CA SER A 153 6.05 6.56 10.15
C SER A 153 6.89 5.27 10.27
N ARG A 154 7.27 4.68 9.13
CA ARG A 154 8.07 3.44 9.07
C ARG A 154 7.43 2.26 9.80
N SER A 155 6.11 2.16 9.74
CA SER A 155 5.34 1.09 10.37
C SER A 155 4.84 0.03 9.39
N LEU A 156 5.16 0.14 8.11
CA LEU A 156 4.84 -0.86 7.08
C LEU A 156 6.12 -1.40 6.46
N VAL A 157 6.28 -2.71 6.50
CA VAL A 157 7.37 -3.46 5.85
C VAL A 157 6.75 -4.45 4.86
N THR A 158 7.00 -4.26 3.59
CA THR A 158 6.37 -5.05 2.52
C THR A 158 7.26 -5.12 1.28
N SER A 159 7.20 -6.22 0.53
CA SER A 159 7.86 -6.34 -0.78
C SER A 159 7.03 -5.64 -1.85
N GLY A 160 6.96 -4.29 -1.77
CA GLY A 160 6.17 -3.47 -2.71
C GLY A 160 6.82 -3.27 -4.08
N GLY A 161 8.11 -3.50 -4.20
CA GLY A 161 8.84 -3.35 -5.46
C GLY A 161 8.84 -4.61 -6.32
N LEU A 162 9.34 -5.71 -5.78
CA LEU A 162 9.50 -6.98 -6.51
C LEU A 162 8.36 -7.97 -6.28
N GLY A 163 7.54 -7.77 -5.25
CA GLY A 163 6.43 -8.67 -4.96
C GLY A 163 6.88 -10.10 -4.63
N THR A 164 7.93 -10.24 -3.82
CA THR A 164 8.55 -11.53 -3.52
C THR A 164 7.76 -12.29 -2.48
N MET A 165 7.13 -13.41 -2.84
CA MET A 165 6.53 -14.34 -1.87
C MET A 165 7.60 -14.96 -0.98
N GLY A 166 7.26 -15.21 0.30
CA GLY A 166 8.20 -15.68 1.31
C GLY A 166 9.01 -14.56 2.00
N PHE A 167 8.85 -13.30 1.55
CA PHE A 167 9.50 -12.14 2.16
C PHE A 167 9.09 -11.91 3.61
N GLY A 168 7.81 -12.18 3.94
CA GLY A 168 7.18 -11.70 5.17
C GLY A 168 7.85 -12.20 6.45
N LEU A 169 8.11 -13.50 6.57
CA LEU A 169 8.61 -14.08 7.81
C LEU A 169 10.03 -13.60 8.16
N PRO A 170 11.04 -13.67 7.25
CA PRO A 170 12.36 -13.12 7.54
C PRO A 170 12.35 -11.60 7.74
N ALA A 171 11.48 -10.86 7.03
CA ALA A 171 11.34 -9.43 7.22
C ALA A 171 10.76 -9.06 8.60
N ALA A 172 9.81 -9.86 9.12
CA ALA A 172 9.27 -9.66 10.47
C ALA A 172 10.32 -9.89 11.56
N ILE A 173 11.18 -10.89 11.37
CA ILE A 173 12.35 -11.13 12.23
C ILE A 173 13.25 -9.90 12.24
N GLY A 174 13.63 -9.41 11.05
CA GLY A 174 14.47 -8.23 10.90
C GLY A 174 13.85 -6.96 11.50
N ALA A 175 12.53 -6.76 11.30
CA ALA A 175 11.81 -5.63 11.88
C ALA A 175 11.82 -5.65 13.42
N LYS A 176 11.65 -6.83 14.02
CA LYS A 176 11.69 -6.98 15.49
C LYS A 176 13.09 -6.78 16.07
N ILE A 177 14.12 -7.24 15.37
CA ILE A 177 15.52 -7.01 15.77
C ILE A 177 15.86 -5.51 15.68
N GLY A 178 15.43 -4.86 14.59
CA GLY A 178 15.67 -3.43 14.37
C GLY A 178 14.89 -2.50 15.29
N MET A 179 13.73 -2.93 15.78
CA MET A 179 12.83 -2.15 16.65
C MET A 179 12.30 -3.02 17.80
N PRO A 180 13.17 -3.41 18.75
CA PRO A 180 12.83 -4.39 19.79
C PRO A 180 11.69 -3.95 20.71
N GLU A 181 11.49 -2.64 20.92
CA GLU A 181 10.42 -2.11 21.78
C GLU A 181 9.05 -2.13 21.12
N ARG A 182 8.97 -2.24 19.78
CA ARG A 182 7.70 -2.20 19.07
C ARG A 182 7.15 -3.61 18.83
N GLU A 183 5.84 -3.74 18.90
CA GLU A 183 5.19 -4.97 18.46
C GLU A 183 5.28 -5.10 16.94
N VAL A 184 5.50 -6.33 16.48
CA VAL A 184 5.56 -6.67 15.05
C VAL A 184 4.49 -7.69 14.75
N CYS A 185 3.61 -7.36 13.81
CA CYS A 185 2.53 -8.22 13.33
C CYS A 185 2.80 -8.58 11.87
N LEU A 186 3.02 -9.86 11.61
CA LEU A 186 3.14 -10.42 10.27
C LEU A 186 1.79 -10.92 9.78
N PHE A 187 1.31 -10.39 8.65
CA PHE A 187 0.21 -10.98 7.91
C PHE A 187 0.75 -11.76 6.71
N VAL A 188 0.45 -13.04 6.68
CA VAL A 188 0.98 -13.97 5.68
C VAL A 188 -0.11 -14.92 5.20
N GLY A 189 -0.10 -15.25 3.91
CA GLY A 189 -0.95 -16.30 3.35
C GLY A 189 -0.33 -17.68 3.52
N ASP A 190 -1.13 -18.71 3.33
CA ASP A 190 -0.73 -20.12 3.39
C ASP A 190 0.46 -20.43 2.47
N GLY A 191 0.41 -20.01 1.20
CA GLY A 191 1.50 -20.25 0.24
C GLY A 191 2.79 -19.50 0.58
N GLY A 192 2.69 -18.21 0.94
CA GLY A 192 3.87 -17.41 1.33
C GLY A 192 4.54 -17.90 2.60
N PHE A 193 3.74 -18.35 3.57
CA PHE A 193 4.25 -18.90 4.83
C PHE A 193 5.09 -20.15 4.63
N GLN A 194 4.65 -21.05 3.74
CA GLN A 194 5.38 -22.29 3.46
C GLN A 194 6.77 -22.07 2.86
N MET A 195 6.97 -20.96 2.12
CA MET A 195 8.23 -20.70 1.42
C MET A 195 9.43 -20.48 2.35
N ASN A 196 9.20 -19.96 3.56
CA ASN A 196 10.24 -19.69 4.55
C ASN A 196 9.88 -20.21 5.94
N LEU A 197 9.11 -21.30 6.01
CA LEU A 197 8.66 -21.91 7.26
C LEU A 197 9.82 -22.30 8.19
N GLN A 198 10.99 -22.64 7.64
CA GLN A 198 12.21 -22.97 8.38
C GLN A 198 12.69 -21.81 9.30
N GLU A 199 12.31 -20.58 9.00
CA GLU A 199 12.66 -19.40 9.83
C GLU A 199 11.97 -19.40 11.21
N LEU A 200 10.98 -20.26 11.43
CA LEU A 200 10.46 -20.50 12.77
C LEU A 200 11.55 -21.06 13.71
N GLY A 201 12.52 -21.81 13.16
CA GLY A 201 13.70 -22.24 13.90
C GLY A 201 14.55 -21.06 14.37
N THR A 202 14.78 -20.06 13.51
CA THR A 202 15.48 -18.81 13.85
C THR A 202 14.75 -18.03 14.95
N ILE A 203 13.41 -17.91 14.84
CA ILE A 203 12.57 -17.26 15.85
C ILE A 203 12.71 -17.94 17.21
N PHE A 204 12.62 -19.27 17.22
CA PHE A 204 12.71 -20.07 18.45
C PHE A 204 14.09 -19.96 19.09
N GLN A 205 15.15 -20.19 18.31
CA GLN A 205 16.54 -20.15 18.79
C GLN A 205 16.93 -18.78 19.32
N SER A 206 16.54 -17.72 18.62
CA SER A 206 16.88 -16.34 18.96
C SER A 206 15.87 -15.66 19.88
N ARG A 207 14.78 -16.34 20.26
CA ARG A 207 13.72 -15.86 21.15
C ARG A 207 13.12 -14.52 20.68
N ILE A 208 12.84 -14.41 19.38
CA ILE A 208 12.32 -13.19 18.74
C ILE A 208 10.78 -13.17 18.85
N PRO A 209 10.17 -12.28 19.67
CA PRO A 209 8.72 -12.25 19.86
C PRO A 209 8.03 -11.48 18.72
N ILE A 210 7.49 -12.19 17.73
CA ILE A 210 6.63 -11.63 16.68
C ILE A 210 5.25 -12.28 16.71
N LYS A 211 4.25 -11.58 16.19
CA LYS A 211 2.89 -12.10 16.03
C LYS A 211 2.70 -12.49 14.57
N ILE A 212 2.39 -13.75 14.33
CA ILE A 212 2.16 -14.30 12.99
C ILE A 212 0.66 -14.52 12.82
N ILE A 213 0.05 -13.82 11.90
CA ILE A 213 -1.36 -13.95 11.53
C ILE A 213 -1.42 -14.60 10.15
N LEU A 214 -1.74 -15.89 10.14
CA LEU A 214 -1.89 -16.69 8.94
C LEU A 214 -3.33 -16.54 8.40
N LEU A 215 -3.48 -15.92 7.25
CA LEU A 215 -4.75 -15.78 6.54
C LEU A 215 -4.82 -16.84 5.44
N ASN A 216 -5.44 -17.96 5.75
CA ASN A 216 -5.56 -19.10 4.85
C ASN A 216 -6.84 -18.99 4.00
N ASN A 217 -6.71 -18.89 2.69
CA ASN A 217 -7.80 -18.96 1.72
C ASN A 217 -7.73 -20.19 0.80
N ASN A 218 -6.78 -21.10 1.04
CA ASN A 218 -6.53 -22.33 0.29
C ASN A 218 -6.17 -22.14 -1.19
N TYR A 219 -5.74 -20.93 -1.61
CA TYR A 219 -5.25 -20.72 -2.98
C TYR A 219 -4.37 -19.46 -3.11
N LEU A 220 -3.60 -19.40 -4.19
CA LEU A 220 -2.73 -18.27 -4.51
C LEU A 220 -3.55 -17.15 -5.20
N GLY A 221 -4.19 -16.30 -4.40
CA GLY A 221 -5.15 -15.31 -4.88
C GLY A 221 -4.63 -14.33 -5.93
N THR A 222 -3.39 -13.88 -5.81
CA THR A 222 -2.78 -12.97 -6.80
C THR A 222 -2.51 -13.63 -8.14
N VAL A 223 -2.26 -14.94 -8.17
CA VAL A 223 -2.09 -15.70 -9.41
C VAL A 223 -3.41 -15.77 -10.19
N SER A 224 -4.54 -15.84 -9.49
CA SER A 224 -5.87 -15.83 -10.14
C SER A 224 -6.11 -14.57 -10.96
N TYR A 225 -5.64 -13.41 -10.51
CA TYR A 225 -5.83 -12.15 -11.24
C TYR A 225 -5.10 -12.13 -12.59
N THR A 226 -3.94 -12.78 -12.67
CA THR A 226 -3.18 -12.85 -13.93
C THR A 226 -3.80 -13.80 -14.95
N HIS A 227 -4.70 -14.70 -14.53
CA HIS A 227 -5.36 -15.67 -15.39
C HIS A 227 -6.83 -15.32 -15.71
N LEU A 228 -7.45 -14.44 -14.92
CA LEU A 228 -8.84 -14.01 -15.12
C LEU A 228 -8.98 -12.70 -15.90
N THR A 229 -7.88 -12.01 -16.18
CA THR A 229 -7.84 -10.73 -16.90
C THR A 229 -7.32 -10.85 -18.35
N LEU A 230 -7.27 -12.08 -18.89
CA LEU A 230 -6.96 -12.36 -20.30
C LEU A 230 -8.24 -12.56 -21.09
#